data_f8738c133ce318560d2ef396ce7c4700
#
_entry.id   f8738c133ce318560d2ef396ce7c4700
#
_cell.length_a   1.000
_cell.length_b   1.000
_cell.length_c   1.000
_cell.angle_alpha   90.00
_cell.angle_beta   90.00
_cell.angle_gamma   90.00
#
_symmetry.space_group_name_H-M   'P 1'
#
loop_
_entity.id
_entity.type
_entity.pdbx_description
1 polymer ?
#
loop_
_entity_poly.entity_id
_entity_poly.type
_entity_poly.pdbx_seq_one_letter_code
_entity_poly.pdbx_strand_id
1 'polypeptide(L)'
;MSDTTIAEDIAGFGIGLKFSDLPGEVVHEAKRRIIDALGCAMGAYNSPPLHAIRKTAQAVKEGYKASIIGCGRCYPPDFAAFANGAMIRYLDFNDTYLSMEPAHPSDNIAACLAASEAEGRSGKDFITAVVA
;
A
#
# COMPACT_ATOMS: atom_id res chain seq x y z
N MET A 1 4.36 -33.44 12.41
CA MET A 1 4.91 -32.16 11.97
C MET A 1 4.34 -31.96 10.60
N SER A 2 3.66 -30.83 10.32
CA SER A 2 3.09 -30.57 8.98
C SER A 2 4.23 -30.41 7.98
N ASP A 3 4.14 -31.10 6.85
CA ASP A 3 5.11 -31.00 5.74
C ASP A 3 4.93 -29.68 4.93
N THR A 4 4.38 -28.63 5.55
CA THR A 4 4.17 -27.32 4.92
C THR A 4 5.47 -26.51 4.88
N THR A 5 5.68 -25.84 3.78
CA THR A 5 6.79 -24.87 3.64
C THR A 5 6.45 -23.55 4.35
N ILE A 6 7.47 -22.77 4.70
CA ILE A 6 7.27 -21.42 5.28
C ILE A 6 6.37 -20.55 4.39
N ALA A 7 6.51 -20.66 3.06
CA ALA A 7 5.69 -19.93 2.12
C ALA A 7 4.20 -20.31 2.19
N GLU A 8 3.91 -21.60 2.36
CA GLU A 8 2.54 -22.08 2.52
C GLU A 8 1.94 -21.64 3.86
N ASP A 9 2.72 -21.63 4.94
CA ASP A 9 2.29 -21.15 6.25
C ASP A 9 1.96 -19.64 6.21
N ILE A 10 2.84 -18.81 5.60
CA ILE A 10 2.60 -17.38 5.42
C ILE A 10 1.37 -17.13 4.55
N ALA A 11 1.25 -17.82 3.43
CA ALA A 11 0.10 -17.71 2.54
C ALA A 11 -1.20 -18.12 3.25
N GLY A 12 -1.16 -19.21 4.00
CA GLY A 12 -2.30 -19.68 4.81
C GLY A 12 -2.73 -18.66 5.86
N PHE A 13 -1.78 -18.02 6.54
CA PHE A 13 -2.05 -16.93 7.48
C PHE A 13 -2.75 -15.74 6.77
N GLY A 14 -2.15 -15.24 5.68
CA GLY A 14 -2.69 -14.07 4.97
C GLY A 14 -4.09 -14.31 4.40
N ILE A 15 -4.35 -15.50 3.82
CA ILE A 15 -5.67 -15.86 3.27
C ILE A 15 -6.70 -16.03 4.39
N GLY A 16 -6.29 -16.57 5.53
CA GLY A 16 -7.18 -16.85 6.67
C GLY A 16 -7.57 -15.63 7.48
N LEU A 17 -6.77 -14.54 7.44
CA LEU A 17 -6.97 -13.37 8.27
C LEU A 17 -8.23 -12.58 7.88
N LYS A 18 -9.07 -12.25 8.86
CA LYS A 18 -10.28 -11.45 8.67
C LYS A 18 -10.21 -10.19 9.51
N PHE A 19 -10.86 -9.12 9.05
CA PHE A 19 -10.94 -7.87 9.82
C PHE A 19 -11.50 -8.07 11.25
N SER A 20 -12.43 -9.01 11.42
CA SER A 20 -13.01 -9.35 12.73
C SER A 20 -12.01 -9.94 13.72
N ASP A 21 -10.90 -10.47 13.22
CA ASP A 21 -9.89 -11.16 14.04
C ASP A 21 -8.82 -10.15 14.51
N LEU A 22 -8.84 -8.93 13.97
CA LEU A 22 -7.89 -7.89 14.32
C LEU A 22 -8.28 -7.22 15.64
N PRO A 23 -7.36 -7.17 16.65
CA PRO A 23 -7.56 -6.36 17.84
C PRO A 23 -7.76 -4.88 17.49
N GLY A 24 -8.55 -4.17 18.29
CA GLY A 24 -8.84 -2.75 18.04
C GLY A 24 -7.58 -1.87 18.00
N GLU A 25 -6.58 -2.17 18.80
CA GLU A 25 -5.28 -1.49 18.81
C GLU A 25 -4.49 -1.70 17.51
N VAL A 26 -4.55 -2.90 16.92
CA VAL A 26 -3.91 -3.21 15.61
C VAL A 26 -4.60 -2.42 14.50
N VAL A 27 -5.93 -2.38 14.48
CA VAL A 27 -6.70 -1.57 13.52
C VAL A 27 -6.37 -0.08 13.66
N HIS A 28 -6.22 0.40 14.90
CA HIS A 28 -5.85 1.80 15.17
C HIS A 28 -4.45 2.11 14.64
N GLU A 29 -3.47 1.24 14.91
CA GLU A 29 -2.10 1.43 14.43
C GLU A 29 -2.00 1.34 12.91
N ALA A 30 -2.68 0.40 12.27
CA ALA A 30 -2.74 0.33 10.80
C ALA A 30 -3.28 1.64 10.19
N LYS A 31 -4.34 2.21 10.77
CA LYS A 31 -4.86 3.51 10.34
C LYS A 31 -3.85 4.64 10.50
N ARG A 32 -3.09 4.66 11.60
CA ARG A 32 -2.03 5.66 11.82
C ARG A 32 -0.96 5.56 10.74
N ARG A 33 -0.49 4.33 10.41
CA ARG A 33 0.49 4.09 9.35
C ARG A 33 -0.02 4.49 7.98
N ILE A 34 -1.28 4.21 7.69
CA ILE A 34 -1.92 4.64 6.43
C ILE A 34 -1.96 6.18 6.35
N ILE A 35 -2.37 6.87 7.41
CA ILE A 35 -2.42 8.34 7.44
C ILE A 35 -1.02 8.94 7.26
N ASP A 36 -0.03 8.40 7.95
CA ASP A 36 1.37 8.81 7.82
C ASP A 36 1.90 8.63 6.39
N ALA A 37 1.68 7.45 5.80
CA ALA A 37 2.06 7.17 4.42
C ALA A 37 1.40 8.11 3.41
N LEU A 38 0.11 8.42 3.58
CA LEU A 38 -0.60 9.40 2.76
C LEU A 38 -0.02 10.81 2.93
N GLY A 39 0.36 11.19 4.16
CA GLY A 39 1.05 12.45 4.45
C GLY A 39 2.39 12.57 3.74
N CYS A 40 3.21 11.51 3.80
CA CYS A 40 4.48 11.42 3.06
C CYS A 40 4.27 11.55 1.54
N ALA A 41 3.26 10.84 1.01
CA ALA A 41 2.93 10.90 -0.42
C ALA A 41 2.53 12.32 -0.86
N MET A 42 1.70 13.00 -0.08
CA MET A 42 1.30 14.38 -0.38
C MET A 42 2.47 15.37 -0.26
N GLY A 43 3.34 15.19 0.73
CA GLY A 43 4.56 15.99 0.87
C GLY A 43 5.52 15.85 -0.31
N ALA A 44 5.59 14.63 -0.89
CA ALA A 44 6.41 14.34 -2.06
C ALA A 44 5.80 14.78 -3.40
N TYR A 45 4.52 15.14 -3.43
CA TYR A 45 3.72 15.32 -4.66
C TYR A 45 4.39 16.19 -5.72
N ASN A 46 5.05 17.27 -5.32
CA ASN A 46 5.70 18.24 -6.24
C ASN A 46 7.19 17.95 -6.51
N SER A 47 7.70 16.80 -6.08
CA SER A 47 9.10 16.45 -6.32
C SER A 47 9.39 16.13 -7.79
N PRO A 48 10.63 16.35 -8.29
CA PRO A 48 10.98 16.13 -9.69
C PRO A 48 10.69 14.72 -10.21
N PRO A 49 11.03 13.62 -9.49
CA PRO A 49 10.71 12.27 -9.98
C PRO A 49 9.21 12.01 -10.09
N LEU A 50 8.41 12.61 -9.20
CA LEU A 50 6.95 12.43 -9.24
C LEU A 50 6.31 13.22 -10.39
N HIS A 51 6.91 14.33 -10.79
CA HIS A 51 6.52 15.00 -12.04
C HIS A 51 6.75 14.13 -13.27
N ALA A 52 7.87 13.41 -13.35
CA ALA A 52 8.16 12.49 -14.44
C ALA A 52 7.16 11.33 -14.47
N ILE A 53 6.87 10.71 -13.32
CA ILE A 53 5.88 9.63 -13.18
C ILE A 53 4.50 10.11 -13.65
N ARG A 54 4.03 11.28 -13.19
CA ARG A 54 2.72 11.82 -13.61
C ARG A 54 2.67 12.17 -15.09
N LYS A 55 3.77 12.64 -15.67
CA LYS A 55 3.86 12.87 -17.11
C LYS A 55 3.70 11.58 -17.90
N THR A 56 4.35 10.50 -17.46
CA THR A 56 4.19 9.15 -18.03
C THR A 56 2.75 8.66 -17.86
N ALA A 57 2.12 8.92 -16.72
CA ALA A 57 0.75 8.55 -16.44
C ALA A 57 -0.26 9.14 -17.45
N GLN A 58 0.02 10.29 -18.06
CA GLN A 58 -0.85 10.90 -19.07
C GLN A 58 -1.03 10.03 -20.32
N ALA A 59 -0.06 9.18 -20.65
CA ALA A 59 -0.09 8.27 -21.78
C ALA A 59 -0.83 6.96 -21.50
N VAL A 60 -1.19 6.71 -20.24
CA VAL A 60 -1.89 5.47 -19.84
C VAL A 60 -3.36 5.56 -20.22
N LYS A 61 -3.87 4.47 -20.84
CA LYS A 61 -5.28 4.36 -21.23
C LYS A 61 -6.21 4.31 -20.02
N GLU A 62 -7.41 4.82 -20.18
CA GLU A 62 -8.48 4.73 -19.18
C GLU A 62 -9.08 3.31 -19.12
N GLY A 63 -9.93 3.07 -18.11
CA GLY A 63 -10.63 1.78 -17.95
C GLY A 63 -10.16 0.95 -16.75
N TYR A 64 -9.31 1.52 -15.92
CA TYR A 64 -8.84 0.91 -14.67
C TYR A 64 -9.54 1.51 -13.44
N LYS A 65 -9.30 0.94 -12.25
CA LYS A 65 -9.95 1.37 -11.00
C LYS A 65 -8.98 1.85 -9.93
N ALA A 66 -7.67 1.57 -10.06
CA ALA A 66 -6.69 2.00 -9.05
C ALA A 66 -6.31 3.48 -9.25
N SER A 67 -6.17 4.22 -8.16
CA SER A 67 -5.87 5.65 -8.19
C SER A 67 -4.40 5.95 -7.88
N ILE A 68 -3.85 6.98 -8.51
CA ILE A 68 -2.63 7.64 -8.05
C ILE A 68 -3.06 8.81 -7.18
N ILE A 69 -2.52 8.89 -5.96
CA ILE A 69 -2.83 9.93 -4.98
C ILE A 69 -2.63 11.31 -5.60
N GLY A 70 -3.67 12.15 -5.55
CA GLY A 70 -3.66 13.48 -6.13
C GLY A 70 -3.88 13.56 -7.66
N CYS A 71 -4.06 12.43 -8.34
CA CYS A 71 -4.41 12.40 -9.77
C CYS A 71 -5.89 12.04 -9.93
N GLY A 72 -6.68 12.90 -10.56
CA GLY A 72 -8.15 12.71 -10.71
C GLY A 72 -8.57 11.64 -11.72
N ARG A 73 -7.74 10.62 -11.98
CA ARG A 73 -7.96 9.53 -12.94
C ARG A 73 -7.58 8.19 -12.33
N CYS A 74 -8.06 7.10 -12.93
CA CYS A 74 -7.70 5.75 -12.57
C CYS A 74 -6.65 5.17 -13.53
N TYR A 75 -5.84 4.25 -13.02
CA TYR A 75 -4.66 3.71 -13.67
C TYR A 75 -4.58 2.18 -13.48
N PRO A 76 -3.74 1.46 -14.26
CA PRO A 76 -3.41 0.07 -13.96
C PRO A 76 -2.90 -0.07 -12.53
N PRO A 77 -3.31 -1.13 -11.79
CA PRO A 77 -2.97 -1.29 -10.38
C PRO A 77 -1.47 -1.31 -10.10
N ASP A 78 -0.69 -1.95 -10.97
CA ASP A 78 0.77 -2.01 -10.88
C ASP A 78 1.40 -0.61 -11.02
N PHE A 79 0.91 0.18 -11.98
CA PHE A 79 1.39 1.55 -12.15
C PHE A 79 0.96 2.47 -11.01
N ALA A 80 -0.26 2.32 -10.50
CA ALA A 80 -0.73 3.05 -9.33
C ALA A 80 0.08 2.71 -8.07
N ALA A 81 0.34 1.41 -7.84
CA ALA A 81 1.20 0.94 -6.75
C ALA A 81 2.61 1.53 -6.84
N PHE A 82 3.22 1.49 -8.02
CA PHE A 82 4.54 2.07 -8.25
C PHE A 82 4.57 3.58 -7.97
N ALA A 83 3.62 4.34 -8.53
CA ALA A 83 3.57 5.79 -8.37
C ALA A 83 3.32 6.20 -6.91
N ASN A 84 2.37 5.56 -6.24
CA ASN A 84 2.06 5.81 -4.84
C ASN A 84 3.21 5.40 -3.92
N GLY A 85 3.85 4.24 -4.17
CA GLY A 85 5.02 3.78 -3.44
C GLY A 85 6.19 4.75 -3.57
N ALA A 86 6.45 5.24 -4.78
CA ALA A 86 7.48 6.26 -5.00
C ALA A 86 7.18 7.56 -4.22
N MET A 87 5.92 7.98 -4.13
CA MET A 87 5.53 9.14 -3.33
C MET A 87 5.72 8.92 -1.83
N ILE A 88 5.31 7.76 -1.32
CA ILE A 88 5.43 7.41 0.11
C ILE A 88 6.90 7.40 0.52
N ARG A 89 7.78 6.84 -0.33
CA ARG A 89 9.20 6.65 -0.01
C ARG A 89 10.10 7.87 -0.26
N TYR A 90 9.69 8.79 -1.10
CA TYR A 90 10.58 9.87 -1.60
C TYR A 90 11.21 10.71 -0.50
N LEU A 91 10.46 11.08 0.53
CA LEU A 91 10.94 11.93 1.61
C LEU A 91 11.74 11.17 2.68
N ASP A 92 11.68 9.85 2.67
CA ASP A 92 12.27 8.98 3.70
C ASP A 92 11.79 9.32 5.12
N PHE A 93 10.53 9.72 5.24
CA PHE A 93 9.84 10.10 6.48
C PHE A 93 8.85 9.04 6.96
N ASN A 94 8.55 8.06 6.10
CA ASN A 94 7.65 6.97 6.45
C ASN A 94 8.24 6.11 7.57
N ASP A 95 7.40 5.30 8.18
CA ASP A 95 7.73 4.47 9.33
C ASP A 95 8.98 3.61 9.13
N THR A 96 9.67 3.36 10.23
CA THR A 96 10.83 2.46 10.25
C THR A 96 10.65 1.46 11.40
N TYR A 97 10.79 0.18 11.09
CA TYR A 97 10.90 -0.90 12.06
C TYR A 97 12.36 -1.32 12.19
N LEU A 98 12.91 -1.15 13.37
CA LEU A 98 14.31 -1.51 13.67
C LEU A 98 14.35 -2.84 14.42
N SER A 99 14.82 -3.89 13.76
CA SER A 99 15.07 -5.21 14.30
C SER A 99 16.42 -5.71 13.80
N MET A 100 16.63 -7.02 13.72
CA MET A 100 17.83 -7.59 13.10
C MET A 100 18.01 -7.10 11.66
N GLU A 101 16.91 -7.02 10.93
CA GLU A 101 16.82 -6.41 9.60
C GLU A 101 15.87 -5.20 9.66
N PRO A 102 16.33 -4.00 9.31
CA PRO A 102 15.45 -2.85 9.26
C PRO A 102 14.47 -2.95 8.09
N ALA A 103 13.25 -2.50 8.30
CA ALA A 103 12.22 -2.48 7.27
C ALA A 103 11.34 -1.22 7.37
N HIS A 104 10.63 -0.93 6.30
CA HIS A 104 9.60 0.10 6.27
C HIS A 104 8.25 -0.57 6.01
N PRO A 105 7.49 -0.92 7.04
CA PRO A 105 6.20 -1.62 6.88
C PRO A 105 5.23 -0.91 5.94
N SER A 106 5.25 0.42 5.90
CA SER A 106 4.42 1.23 5.00
C SER A 106 4.72 1.06 3.51
N ASP A 107 5.85 0.45 3.12
CA ASP A 107 6.17 0.19 1.71
C ASP A 107 5.10 -0.68 1.03
N ASN A 108 4.40 -1.53 1.78
CA ASN A 108 3.32 -2.37 1.27
C ASN A 108 1.99 -1.62 1.08
N ILE A 109 1.79 -0.47 1.72
CA ILE A 109 0.51 0.26 1.72
C ILE A 109 0.08 0.63 0.29
N ALA A 110 1.01 1.08 -0.55
CA ALA A 110 0.71 1.46 -1.93
C ALA A 110 0.18 0.28 -2.76
N ALA A 111 0.78 -0.91 -2.61
CA ALA A 111 0.36 -2.12 -3.30
C ALA A 111 -1.00 -2.61 -2.80
N CYS A 112 -1.20 -2.64 -1.47
CA CYS A 112 -2.47 -3.01 -0.86
C CYS A 112 -3.61 -2.07 -1.28
N LEU A 113 -3.36 -0.75 -1.36
CA LEU A 113 -4.32 0.24 -1.81
C LEU A 113 -4.72 -0.01 -3.27
N ALA A 114 -3.75 -0.10 -4.16
CA ALA A 114 -4.00 -0.29 -5.58
C ALA A 114 -4.74 -1.60 -5.89
N ALA A 115 -4.39 -2.70 -5.22
CA ALA A 115 -5.08 -3.98 -5.33
C ALA A 115 -6.52 -3.90 -4.78
N SER A 116 -6.71 -3.25 -3.64
CA SER A 116 -8.04 -3.09 -3.03
C SER A 116 -8.97 -2.27 -3.93
N GLU A 117 -8.49 -1.18 -4.52
CA GLU A 117 -9.27 -0.36 -5.46
C GLU A 117 -9.60 -1.13 -6.74
N ALA A 118 -8.63 -1.84 -7.32
CA ALA A 118 -8.82 -2.64 -8.53
C ALA A 118 -9.91 -3.69 -8.36
N GLU A 119 -9.93 -4.35 -7.21
CA GLU A 119 -10.88 -5.42 -6.86
C GLU A 119 -12.18 -4.89 -6.23
N GLY A 120 -12.33 -3.58 -6.04
CA GLY A 120 -13.51 -2.97 -5.42
C GLY A 120 -13.71 -3.40 -3.97
N ARG A 121 -12.62 -3.60 -3.22
CA ARG A 121 -12.64 -4.04 -1.83
C ARG A 121 -13.00 -2.92 -0.87
N SER A 122 -13.48 -3.30 0.30
CA SER A 122 -13.83 -2.35 1.35
C SER A 122 -12.58 -1.82 2.08
N GLY A 123 -12.73 -0.70 2.81
CA GLY A 123 -11.67 -0.21 3.69
C GLY A 123 -11.28 -1.20 4.81
N LYS A 124 -12.19 -2.11 5.21
CA LYS A 124 -11.86 -3.20 6.15
C LYS A 124 -10.91 -4.22 5.51
N ASP A 125 -11.19 -4.61 4.26
CA ASP A 125 -10.32 -5.51 3.50
C ASP A 125 -8.94 -4.89 3.29
N PHE A 126 -8.88 -3.59 2.95
CA PHE A 126 -7.64 -2.85 2.81
C PHE A 126 -6.82 -2.84 4.13
N ILE A 127 -7.45 -2.54 5.27
CA ILE A 127 -6.76 -2.58 6.57
C ILE A 127 -6.25 -4.00 6.86
N THR A 128 -7.06 -5.03 6.57
CA THR A 128 -6.63 -6.43 6.74
C THR A 128 -5.40 -6.76 5.90
N ALA A 129 -5.39 -6.33 4.64
CA ALA A 129 -4.25 -6.54 3.74
C ALA A 129 -2.98 -5.79 4.20
N VAL A 130 -3.13 -4.61 4.82
CA VAL A 130 -1.99 -3.86 5.37
C VAL A 130 -1.43 -4.53 6.63
N VAL A 131 -2.27 -5.24 7.40
CA VAL A 131 -1.85 -5.95 8.63
C VAL A 131 -1.24 -7.31 8.32
N ALA A 132 -1.70 -7.99 7.26
CA ALA A 132 -1.21 -9.32 6.86
C ALA A 132 0.23 -9.28 6.35
#